data_f0a5d933f7abefd3d9b6c5c47804045d
#
_entry.id   f0a5d933f7abefd3d9b6c5c47804045d
#
_cell.length_a   1.000
_cell.length_b   1.000
_cell.length_c   1.000
_cell.angle_alpha   90.00
_cell.angle_beta   90.00
_cell.angle_gamma   90.00
#
_symmetry.space_group_name_H-M   'P 1'
#
loop_
_entity.id
_entity.type
_entity.pdbx_description
1 polymer ?
#
loop_
_entity_poly.entity_id
_entity_poly.type
_entity_poly.pdbx_seq_one_letter_code
_entity_poly.pdbx_strand_id
1 'polypeptide(L)'
;MEGTVYPLKDTNLPTIDPADPYRLSPEEEEVMVALEASILRSDKLQEHIQFLYSHGALYKTLNGNLMFHGCIPFTEEGEFRDVTINGITQHGAKLMEHLDKELRDAYFNPPKGKTRAEAANLMWYLWLGPDSPLFGKDKMTTFERLFIADKATHKEHVVPYYRLINQKDICVKMIRDFGLDASHGKILNGHV
;
A
#
# COMPACT_ATOMS: atom_id res chain seq x y z
N MET A 1 5.36 -16.06 -12.34
CA MET A 1 5.39 -14.60 -12.14
C MET A 1 5.39 -13.96 -13.51
N GLU A 2 4.46 -13.06 -13.76
CA GLU A 2 4.35 -12.34 -15.04
C GLU A 2 4.43 -13.26 -16.29
N GLY A 3 3.80 -14.42 -16.23
CA GLY A 3 3.83 -15.45 -17.28
C GLY A 3 5.06 -16.34 -17.34
N THR A 4 6.10 -16.08 -16.52
CA THR A 4 7.31 -16.90 -16.44
C THR A 4 7.18 -17.92 -15.33
N VAL A 5 7.55 -19.18 -15.62
CA VAL A 5 7.60 -20.30 -14.67
C VAL A 5 9.01 -20.38 -14.08
N TYR A 6 9.11 -20.42 -12.76
CA TYR A 6 10.36 -20.57 -12.03
C TYR A 6 10.34 -21.86 -11.22
N PRO A 7 11.44 -22.63 -11.15
CA PRO A 7 11.54 -23.76 -10.24
C PRO A 7 11.62 -23.28 -8.79
N LEU A 8 10.91 -23.96 -7.91
CA LEU A 8 11.00 -23.74 -6.47
C LEU A 8 12.31 -24.33 -5.90
N LYS A 9 12.89 -23.67 -4.90
CA LYS A 9 14.05 -24.20 -4.13
C LYS A 9 13.67 -25.42 -3.32
N ASP A 10 12.46 -25.43 -2.79
CA ASP A 10 11.90 -26.49 -1.99
C ASP A 10 10.48 -26.76 -2.48
N THR A 11 10.20 -28.01 -2.75
CA THR A 11 8.89 -28.49 -3.20
C THR A 11 8.21 -29.37 -2.15
N ASN A 12 8.78 -29.46 -0.95
CA ASN A 12 8.17 -30.20 0.16
C ASN A 12 7.04 -29.39 0.81
N LEU A 13 5.91 -29.37 0.12
CA LEU A 13 4.67 -28.71 0.52
C LEU A 13 3.57 -29.76 0.69
N PRO A 14 3.61 -30.56 1.79
CA PRO A 14 2.84 -31.80 1.89
C PRO A 14 1.33 -31.62 1.95
N THR A 15 0.85 -30.44 2.28
CA THR A 15 -0.59 -30.12 2.35
C THR A 15 -1.15 -29.49 1.09
N ILE A 16 -0.28 -29.10 0.14
CA ILE A 16 -0.73 -28.44 -1.11
C ILE A 16 -1.12 -29.48 -2.15
N ASP A 17 -2.38 -29.45 -2.58
CA ASP A 17 -2.87 -30.17 -3.75
C ASP A 17 -2.66 -29.28 -4.99
N PRO A 18 -1.82 -29.68 -5.97
CA PRO A 18 -1.60 -28.91 -7.18
C PRO A 18 -2.86 -28.70 -8.04
N ALA A 19 -3.88 -29.56 -7.89
CA ALA A 19 -5.16 -29.43 -8.58
C ALA A 19 -6.09 -28.39 -7.91
N ASP A 20 -5.91 -28.16 -6.61
CA ASP A 20 -6.64 -27.16 -5.82
C ASP A 20 -5.71 -26.52 -4.78
N PRO A 21 -4.78 -25.68 -5.20
CA PRO A 21 -3.70 -25.15 -4.33
C PRO A 21 -4.18 -24.19 -3.24
N TYR A 22 -5.44 -23.77 -3.29
CA TYR A 22 -6.05 -22.89 -2.28
C TYR A 22 -6.84 -23.63 -1.21
N ARG A 23 -7.03 -24.95 -1.37
CA ARG A 23 -7.72 -25.76 -0.37
C ARG A 23 -6.81 -26.01 0.83
N LEU A 24 -7.26 -25.60 1.99
CA LEU A 24 -6.60 -25.87 3.26
C LEU A 24 -6.91 -27.29 3.77
N SER A 25 -6.00 -27.89 4.53
CA SER A 25 -6.32 -29.08 5.33
C SER A 25 -7.27 -28.68 6.48
N PRO A 26 -7.97 -29.64 7.12
CA PRO A 26 -8.81 -29.32 8.29
C PRO A 26 -8.04 -28.64 9.41
N GLU A 27 -6.80 -29.02 9.65
CA GLU A 27 -5.95 -28.44 10.69
C GLU A 27 -5.52 -27.01 10.33
N GLU A 28 -5.21 -26.76 9.07
CA GLU A 28 -4.89 -25.41 8.56
C GLU A 28 -6.13 -24.49 8.64
N GLU A 29 -7.31 -25.01 8.32
CA GLU A 29 -8.56 -24.27 8.43
C GLU A 29 -8.86 -23.89 9.90
N GLU A 30 -8.65 -24.80 10.87
CA GLU A 30 -8.77 -24.51 12.29
C GLU A 30 -7.83 -23.35 12.70
N VAL A 31 -6.57 -23.38 12.26
CA VAL A 31 -5.61 -22.30 12.55
C VAL A 31 -6.06 -20.98 11.96
N MET A 32 -6.52 -20.98 10.70
CA MET A 32 -7.00 -19.75 10.05
C MET A 32 -8.22 -19.17 10.75
N VAL A 33 -9.20 -20.00 11.13
CA VAL A 33 -10.37 -19.59 11.90
C VAL A 33 -9.98 -19.03 13.26
N ALA A 34 -9.02 -19.66 13.95
CA ALA A 34 -8.53 -19.17 15.24
C ALA A 34 -7.81 -17.81 15.12
N LEU A 35 -6.98 -17.63 14.08
CA LEU A 35 -6.29 -16.36 13.81
C LEU A 35 -7.29 -15.24 13.50
N GLU A 36 -8.23 -15.48 12.60
CA GLU A 36 -9.29 -14.50 12.29
C GLU A 36 -10.08 -14.11 13.54
N ALA A 37 -10.51 -15.10 14.31
CA ALA A 37 -11.25 -14.86 15.54
C ALA A 37 -10.45 -14.06 16.58
N SER A 38 -9.13 -14.32 16.69
CA SER A 38 -8.25 -13.59 17.61
C SER A 38 -8.14 -12.10 17.28
N ILE A 39 -8.10 -11.78 15.99
CA ILE A 39 -8.05 -10.39 15.51
C ILE A 39 -9.41 -9.71 15.71
N LEU A 40 -10.50 -10.35 15.27
CA LEU A 40 -11.83 -9.76 15.29
C LEU A 40 -12.39 -9.56 16.71
N ARG A 41 -11.99 -10.42 17.68
CA ARG A 41 -12.43 -10.37 19.07
C ARG A 41 -11.53 -9.59 20.01
N SER A 42 -10.44 -9.04 19.51
CA SER A 42 -9.54 -8.22 20.32
C SER A 42 -10.07 -6.80 20.45
N ASP A 43 -10.78 -6.48 21.51
CA ASP A 43 -11.35 -5.15 21.78
C ASP A 43 -10.28 -4.06 21.64
N LYS A 44 -9.11 -4.27 22.25
CA LYS A 44 -7.99 -3.33 22.19
C LYS A 44 -7.50 -3.09 20.75
N LEU A 45 -7.42 -4.14 19.95
CA LEU A 45 -7.02 -3.99 18.54
C LEU A 45 -8.10 -3.24 17.76
N GLN A 46 -9.37 -3.55 17.97
CA GLN A 46 -10.48 -2.85 17.31
C GLN A 46 -10.53 -1.37 17.69
N GLU A 47 -10.32 -1.02 18.97
CA GLU A 47 -10.19 0.37 19.41
C GLU A 47 -9.03 1.11 18.71
N HIS A 48 -7.86 0.47 18.60
CA HIS A 48 -6.71 1.06 17.90
C HIS A 48 -6.98 1.26 16.40
N ILE A 49 -7.59 0.29 15.74
CA ILE A 49 -7.96 0.38 14.34
C ILE A 49 -8.99 1.50 14.15
N GLN A 50 -10.02 1.56 14.97
CA GLN A 50 -11.03 2.62 14.92
C GLN A 50 -10.40 4.00 15.14
N PHE A 51 -9.47 4.12 16.09
CA PHE A 51 -8.74 5.36 16.33
C PHE A 51 -7.92 5.77 15.09
N LEU A 52 -7.21 4.82 14.48
CA LEU A 52 -6.42 5.07 13.28
C LEU A 52 -7.30 5.60 12.13
N TYR A 53 -8.43 4.96 11.84
CA TYR A 53 -9.32 5.39 10.77
C TYR A 53 -10.09 6.69 11.10
N SER A 54 -10.32 6.98 12.38
CA SER A 54 -11.03 8.20 12.79
C SER A 54 -10.12 9.44 12.80
N HIS A 55 -8.85 9.28 13.14
CA HIS A 55 -7.92 10.39 13.43
C HIS A 55 -6.67 10.41 12.53
N GLY A 56 -6.30 9.26 11.94
CA GLY A 56 -5.22 9.17 10.97
C GLY A 56 -5.57 9.84 9.64
N ALA A 57 -4.58 10.02 8.79
CA ALA A 57 -4.74 10.48 7.41
C ALA A 57 -3.54 10.05 6.58
N LEU A 58 -3.70 9.93 5.27
CA LEU A 58 -2.58 9.66 4.37
C LEU A 58 -1.60 10.84 4.30
N TYR A 59 -2.08 12.06 4.51
CA TYR A 59 -1.25 13.23 4.72
C TYR A 59 -1.90 14.22 5.69
N LYS A 60 -1.10 15.14 6.19
CA LYS A 60 -1.58 16.25 7.03
C LYS A 60 -0.78 17.53 6.74
N THR A 61 -1.46 18.66 6.75
CA THR A 61 -0.81 19.96 6.75
C THR A 61 -0.89 20.58 8.15
N LEU A 62 0.25 21.02 8.68
CA LEU A 62 0.31 21.64 10.01
C LEU A 62 1.39 22.72 10.02
N ASN A 63 1.01 23.93 10.47
CA ASN A 63 1.91 25.08 10.55
C ASN A 63 2.64 25.37 9.22
N GLY A 64 1.94 25.23 8.09
CA GLY A 64 2.52 25.41 6.75
C GLY A 64 3.41 24.28 6.26
N ASN A 65 3.54 23.17 7.01
CA ASN A 65 4.31 22.01 6.60
C ASN A 65 3.41 20.90 6.07
N LEU A 66 3.94 20.13 5.12
CA LEU A 66 3.34 18.93 4.56
C LEU A 66 3.92 17.69 5.26
N MET A 67 3.06 16.83 5.77
CA MET A 67 3.43 15.60 6.47
C MET A 67 2.72 14.40 5.85
N PHE A 68 3.48 13.33 5.55
CA PHE A 68 2.94 12.05 5.08
C PHE A 68 3.91 10.90 5.40
N HIS A 69 3.46 9.65 5.25
CA HIS A 69 4.27 8.50 5.67
C HIS A 69 5.37 8.13 4.67
N GLY A 70 5.01 7.75 3.46
CA GLY A 70 5.93 7.15 2.49
C GLY A 70 6.33 8.11 1.38
N CYS A 71 5.58 8.12 0.28
CA CYS A 71 5.92 8.89 -0.91
C CYS A 71 4.69 9.53 -1.57
N ILE A 72 4.96 10.44 -2.50
CA ILE A 72 3.98 10.90 -3.48
C ILE A 72 4.43 10.34 -4.84
N PRO A 73 3.56 9.63 -5.58
CA PRO A 73 3.95 9.04 -6.85
C PRO A 73 4.39 10.07 -7.88
N PHE A 74 5.58 9.85 -8.45
CA PHE A 74 6.16 10.65 -9.53
C PHE A 74 6.59 9.77 -10.70
N THR A 75 6.63 10.35 -11.91
CA THR A 75 7.32 9.77 -13.06
C THR A 75 8.83 9.99 -12.95
N GLU A 76 9.61 9.34 -13.79
CA GLU A 76 11.08 9.54 -13.83
C GLU A 76 11.48 10.99 -14.20
N GLU A 77 10.62 11.69 -14.93
CA GLU A 77 10.81 13.07 -15.38
C GLU A 77 10.44 14.11 -14.31
N GLY A 78 9.90 13.69 -13.15
CA GLY A 78 9.52 14.59 -12.08
C GLY A 78 8.13 15.21 -12.23
N GLU A 79 7.26 14.61 -13.06
CA GLU A 79 5.85 14.93 -13.07
C GLU A 79 5.08 14.05 -12.07
N PHE A 80 3.97 14.56 -11.52
CA PHE A 80 3.09 13.71 -10.73
C PHE A 80 2.58 12.55 -11.58
N ARG A 81 2.62 11.35 -11.01
CA ARG A 81 2.13 10.15 -11.68
C ARG A 81 0.63 10.03 -11.51
N ASP A 82 -0.05 9.84 -12.61
CA ASP A 82 -1.47 9.52 -12.62
C ASP A 82 -1.70 8.09 -12.13
N VAL A 83 -2.56 7.93 -11.13
CA VAL A 83 -2.95 6.63 -10.56
C VAL A 83 -4.46 6.50 -10.65
N THR A 84 -4.93 5.35 -11.16
CA THR A 84 -6.36 5.08 -11.33
C THR A 84 -6.84 4.12 -10.25
N ILE A 85 -7.75 4.59 -9.40
CA ILE A 85 -8.39 3.80 -8.34
C ILE A 85 -9.90 3.85 -8.55
N ASN A 86 -10.53 2.70 -8.61
CA ASN A 86 -11.99 2.55 -8.82
C ASN A 86 -12.51 3.36 -10.03
N GLY A 87 -11.72 3.42 -11.12
CA GLY A 87 -12.06 4.14 -12.34
C GLY A 87 -11.85 5.66 -12.29
N ILE A 88 -11.35 6.20 -11.18
CA ILE A 88 -11.02 7.62 -11.02
C ILE A 88 -9.49 7.78 -11.07
N THR A 89 -9.01 8.58 -12.03
CA THR A 89 -7.59 8.89 -12.18
C THR A 89 -7.25 10.21 -11.46
N GLN A 90 -6.28 10.16 -10.57
CA GLN A 90 -5.82 11.31 -9.78
C GLN A 90 -4.30 11.25 -9.59
N HIS A 91 -3.73 12.38 -9.17
CA HIS A 91 -2.31 12.50 -8.80
C HIS A 91 -2.13 13.49 -7.65
N GLY A 92 -0.93 13.54 -7.07
CA GLY A 92 -0.54 14.52 -6.04
C GLY A 92 -1.50 14.56 -4.86
N ALA A 93 -1.89 15.75 -4.41
CA ALA A 93 -2.81 15.97 -3.29
C ALA A 93 -4.17 15.31 -3.52
N LYS A 94 -4.72 15.41 -4.73
CA LYS A 94 -6.02 14.81 -5.08
C LYS A 94 -6.02 13.29 -5.01
N LEU A 95 -4.90 12.66 -5.35
CA LEU A 95 -4.74 11.22 -5.18
C LEU A 95 -4.79 10.84 -3.69
N MET A 96 -4.05 11.58 -2.85
CA MET A 96 -4.03 11.32 -1.40
C MET A 96 -5.41 11.50 -0.77
N GLU A 97 -6.14 12.55 -1.15
CA GLU A 97 -7.52 12.81 -0.71
C GLU A 97 -8.48 11.71 -1.15
N HIS A 98 -8.38 11.28 -2.41
CA HIS A 98 -9.22 10.22 -2.95
C HIS A 98 -8.99 8.89 -2.23
N LEU A 99 -7.73 8.49 -2.05
CA LEU A 99 -7.37 7.27 -1.34
C LEU A 99 -7.81 7.30 0.14
N ASP A 100 -7.61 8.41 0.84
CA ASP A 100 -8.03 8.58 2.23
C ASP A 100 -9.56 8.45 2.37
N LYS A 101 -10.31 9.04 1.45
CA LYS A 101 -11.76 8.91 1.40
C LYS A 101 -12.21 7.47 1.15
N GLU A 102 -11.67 6.81 0.13
CA GLU A 102 -12.01 5.42 -0.20
C GLU A 102 -11.70 4.46 0.96
N LEU A 103 -10.57 4.66 1.66
CA LEU A 103 -10.22 3.88 2.85
C LEU A 103 -11.23 4.04 3.98
N ARG A 104 -11.65 5.28 4.26
CA ARG A 104 -12.63 5.56 5.31
C ARG A 104 -13.99 5.01 4.95
N ASP A 105 -14.42 5.17 3.71
CA ASP A 105 -15.66 4.61 3.23
C ASP A 105 -15.64 3.07 3.31
N ALA A 106 -14.53 2.43 2.96
CA ALA A 106 -14.37 0.99 3.08
C ALA A 106 -14.45 0.48 4.52
N TYR A 107 -13.95 1.25 5.49
CA TYR A 107 -13.95 0.87 6.90
C TYR A 107 -15.27 1.18 7.61
N PHE A 108 -15.78 2.43 7.52
CA PHE A 108 -16.96 2.88 8.27
C PHE A 108 -18.27 2.53 7.57
N ASN A 109 -18.28 2.48 6.24
CA ASN A 109 -19.46 2.23 5.42
C ASN A 109 -19.19 1.10 4.42
N PRO A 110 -18.75 -0.10 4.88
CA PRO A 110 -18.31 -1.13 3.97
C PRO A 110 -19.44 -1.47 2.98
N PRO A 111 -19.16 -1.38 1.69
CA PRO A 111 -20.13 -1.74 0.68
C PRO A 111 -20.48 -3.24 0.78
N LYS A 112 -21.65 -3.61 0.26
CA LYS A 112 -22.11 -5.01 0.29
C LYS A 112 -21.71 -5.75 -0.99
N GLY A 113 -21.60 -7.06 -0.90
CA GLY A 113 -21.35 -7.90 -2.07
C GLY A 113 -19.97 -7.72 -2.70
N LYS A 114 -19.90 -7.66 -4.02
CA LYS A 114 -18.65 -7.55 -4.79
C LYS A 114 -17.80 -6.32 -4.42
N THR A 115 -18.44 -5.22 -4.15
CA THR A 115 -17.79 -3.97 -3.77
C THR A 115 -17.08 -4.03 -2.40
N ARG A 116 -17.45 -4.97 -1.52
CA ARG A 116 -16.72 -5.23 -0.27
C ARG A 116 -15.33 -5.82 -0.53
N ALA A 117 -15.24 -6.75 -1.47
CA ALA A 117 -13.95 -7.31 -1.86
C ALA A 117 -13.06 -6.26 -2.54
N GLU A 118 -13.64 -5.37 -3.35
CA GLU A 118 -12.92 -4.25 -3.97
C GLU A 118 -12.38 -3.28 -2.92
N ALA A 119 -13.15 -2.98 -1.86
CA ALA A 119 -12.70 -2.16 -0.75
C ALA A 119 -11.56 -2.80 0.05
N ALA A 120 -11.63 -4.11 0.30
CA ALA A 120 -10.54 -4.86 0.94
C ALA A 120 -9.29 -4.90 0.06
N ASN A 121 -9.45 -5.05 -1.25
CA ASN A 121 -8.36 -5.00 -2.22
C ASN A 121 -7.65 -3.63 -2.25
N LEU A 122 -8.37 -2.54 -2.02
CA LEU A 122 -7.75 -1.22 -1.89
C LEU A 122 -6.82 -1.13 -0.68
N MET A 123 -7.22 -1.68 0.48
CA MET A 123 -6.36 -1.72 1.67
C MET A 123 -5.10 -2.55 1.41
N TRP A 124 -5.25 -3.67 0.73
CA TRP A 124 -4.13 -4.52 0.33
C TRP A 124 -3.21 -3.81 -0.67
N TYR A 125 -3.78 -3.14 -1.69
CA TYR A 125 -3.03 -2.34 -2.64
C TYR A 125 -2.20 -1.24 -1.97
N LEU A 126 -2.78 -0.52 -1.02
CA LEU A 126 -2.05 0.52 -0.30
C LEU A 126 -0.86 -0.01 0.49
N TRP A 127 -0.93 -1.23 0.99
CA TRP A 127 0.18 -1.84 1.71
C TRP A 127 1.35 -2.24 0.80
N LEU A 128 1.10 -2.78 -0.39
CA LEU A 128 2.15 -3.38 -1.22
C LEU A 128 2.01 -3.16 -2.73
N GLY A 129 1.06 -2.35 -3.16
CA GLY A 129 0.86 -2.07 -4.57
C GLY A 129 1.87 -1.08 -5.15
N PRO A 130 2.23 -1.22 -6.43
CA PRO A 130 3.05 -0.24 -7.12
C PRO A 130 2.34 1.12 -7.14
N ASP A 131 3.11 2.20 -7.08
CA ASP A 131 2.63 3.59 -6.99
C ASP A 131 1.76 3.89 -5.74
N SER A 132 1.73 2.97 -4.75
CA SER A 132 1.09 3.26 -3.46
C SER A 132 1.91 4.28 -2.67
N PRO A 133 1.26 5.35 -2.14
CA PRO A 133 1.96 6.33 -1.32
C PRO A 133 2.45 5.78 0.03
N LEU A 134 1.99 4.60 0.45
CA LEU A 134 2.44 3.96 1.69
C LEU A 134 3.57 2.95 1.47
N PHE A 135 3.74 2.42 0.26
CA PHE A 135 4.68 1.34 -0.01
C PHE A 135 6.02 1.81 -0.59
N GLY A 136 5.99 2.72 -1.55
CA GLY A 136 7.20 3.36 -2.10
C GLY A 136 8.14 2.46 -2.89
N LYS A 137 7.69 1.29 -3.33
CA LYS A 137 8.44 0.34 -4.16
C LYS A 137 7.58 -0.18 -5.32
N ASP A 138 8.25 -0.78 -6.31
CA ASP A 138 7.60 -1.41 -7.46
C ASP A 138 6.90 -2.73 -7.08
N LYS A 139 7.46 -3.48 -6.14
CA LYS A 139 6.93 -4.78 -5.67
C LYS A 139 7.53 -5.20 -4.34
N MET A 140 6.89 -6.18 -3.69
CA MET A 140 7.42 -6.91 -2.54
C MET A 140 7.83 -8.31 -2.98
N THR A 141 9.07 -8.72 -2.70
CA THR A 141 9.66 -9.98 -3.18
C THR A 141 9.87 -11.02 -2.06
N THR A 142 9.02 -11.02 -1.05
CA THR A 142 9.15 -11.94 0.10
C THR A 142 9.07 -13.41 -0.32
N PHE A 143 8.09 -13.77 -1.14
CA PHE A 143 7.92 -15.15 -1.58
C PHE A 143 8.99 -15.57 -2.58
N GLU A 144 9.41 -14.69 -3.46
CA GLU A 144 10.50 -14.91 -4.39
C GLU A 144 11.80 -15.20 -3.66
N ARG A 145 12.11 -14.44 -2.60
CA ARG A 145 13.30 -14.67 -1.77
C ARG A 145 13.25 -16.00 -1.04
N LEU A 146 12.07 -16.41 -0.58
CA LEU A 146 11.89 -17.69 0.12
C LEU A 146 11.96 -18.89 -0.84
N PHE A 147 11.23 -18.83 -1.95
CA PHE A 147 10.92 -20.02 -2.75
C PHE A 147 11.68 -20.12 -4.08
N ILE A 148 12.23 -19.03 -4.63
CA ILE A 148 12.89 -19.02 -5.94
C ILE A 148 14.40 -18.81 -5.79
N ALA A 149 15.20 -19.61 -6.50
CA ALA A 149 16.67 -19.51 -6.44
C ALA A 149 17.21 -18.35 -7.28
N ASP A 150 16.51 -17.99 -8.35
CA ASP A 150 16.92 -16.90 -9.25
C ASP A 150 16.84 -15.54 -8.53
N LYS A 151 18.02 -14.99 -8.21
CA LYS A 151 18.15 -13.72 -7.51
C LYS A 151 17.66 -12.51 -8.33
N ALA A 152 17.47 -12.65 -9.63
CA ALA A 152 16.90 -11.57 -10.44
C ALA A 152 15.46 -11.28 -10.01
N THR A 153 14.71 -12.30 -9.55
CA THR A 153 13.35 -12.15 -9.05
C THR A 153 13.27 -11.47 -7.68
N HIS A 154 14.38 -11.38 -6.94
CA HIS A 154 14.46 -10.79 -5.60
C HIS A 154 14.65 -9.27 -5.61
N LYS A 155 14.83 -8.66 -6.77
CA LYS A 155 15.07 -7.22 -6.88
C LYS A 155 13.79 -6.44 -6.66
N GLU A 156 13.88 -5.45 -5.80
CA GLU A 156 12.87 -4.41 -5.57
C GLU A 156 13.47 -3.07 -5.92
N HIS A 157 12.69 -2.19 -6.53
CA HIS A 157 13.14 -0.85 -6.87
C HIS A 157 12.29 0.16 -6.12
N VAL A 158 12.95 1.15 -5.53
CA VAL A 158 12.25 2.29 -4.95
C VAL A 158 11.67 3.16 -6.06
N VAL A 159 10.53 3.77 -5.78
CA VAL A 159 9.87 4.68 -6.73
C VAL A 159 10.69 5.95 -6.97
N PRO A 160 10.50 6.65 -8.10
CA PRO A 160 11.26 7.86 -8.47
C PRO A 160 11.28 8.95 -7.40
N TYR A 161 10.24 9.02 -6.56
CA TYR A 161 10.12 9.96 -5.45
C TYR A 161 11.40 10.09 -4.61
N TYR A 162 11.99 8.97 -4.17
CA TYR A 162 13.15 8.98 -3.26
C TYR A 162 14.42 9.57 -3.89
N ARG A 163 14.54 9.53 -5.19
CA ARG A 163 15.61 10.22 -5.94
C ARG A 163 15.29 11.69 -6.15
N LEU A 164 14.03 12.00 -6.42
CA LEU A 164 13.55 13.33 -6.81
C LEU A 164 13.43 14.28 -5.62
N ILE A 165 13.13 13.79 -4.41
CA ILE A 165 12.90 14.63 -3.23
C ILE A 165 14.09 15.49 -2.82
N ASN A 166 15.28 15.19 -3.32
CA ASN A 166 16.48 16.01 -3.11
C ASN A 166 16.55 17.24 -4.04
N GLN A 167 15.59 17.39 -4.95
CA GLN A 167 15.52 18.50 -5.91
C GLN A 167 14.55 19.56 -5.39
N LYS A 168 15.02 20.81 -5.31
CA LYS A 168 14.24 21.93 -4.75
C LYS A 168 12.95 22.19 -5.51
N ASP A 169 12.97 22.10 -6.83
CA ASP A 169 11.83 22.33 -7.71
C ASP A 169 10.72 21.28 -7.48
N ILE A 170 11.09 20.03 -7.27
CA ILE A 170 10.16 18.94 -6.89
C ILE A 170 9.52 19.22 -5.53
N CYS A 171 10.31 19.62 -4.52
CA CYS A 171 9.77 19.98 -3.21
C CYS A 171 8.80 21.18 -3.31
N VAL A 172 9.16 22.20 -4.08
CA VAL A 172 8.28 23.36 -4.33
C VAL A 172 6.99 22.95 -5.04
N LYS A 173 7.08 22.07 -6.04
CA LYS A 173 5.94 21.50 -6.77
C LYS A 173 4.98 20.78 -5.81
N MET A 174 5.51 19.91 -4.95
CA MET A 174 4.69 19.19 -3.93
C MET A 174 4.01 20.17 -2.97
N ILE A 175 4.77 21.07 -2.34
CA ILE A 175 4.21 22.02 -1.36
C ILE A 175 3.07 22.85 -1.96
N ARG A 176 3.21 23.32 -3.20
CA ARG A 176 2.19 24.09 -3.92
C ARG A 176 0.95 23.27 -4.25
N ASP A 177 1.13 22.02 -4.67
CA ASP A 177 0.03 21.10 -5.01
C ASP A 177 -0.88 20.84 -3.80
N PHE A 178 -0.27 20.80 -2.60
CA PHE A 178 -1.01 20.68 -1.33
C PHE A 178 -1.50 22.03 -0.77
N GLY A 179 -1.47 23.10 -1.58
CA GLY A 179 -2.02 24.42 -1.22
C GLY A 179 -1.19 25.19 -0.20
N LEU A 180 0.09 24.85 -0.02
CA LEU A 180 0.98 25.47 0.96
C LEU A 180 1.93 26.50 0.33
N ASP A 181 2.44 27.43 1.16
CA ASP A 181 3.45 28.39 0.73
C ASP A 181 4.85 27.74 0.70
N ALA A 182 5.40 27.61 -0.50
CA ALA A 182 6.71 27.00 -0.71
C ALA A 182 7.90 27.85 -0.23
N SER A 183 7.67 29.10 0.19
CA SER A 183 8.74 29.95 0.71
C SER A 183 9.15 29.58 2.14
N HIS A 184 8.25 28.98 2.92
CA HIS A 184 8.46 28.63 4.33
C HIS A 184 8.10 27.16 4.65
N GLY A 185 7.29 26.52 3.81
CA GLY A 185 6.81 25.15 3.99
C GLY A 185 7.94 24.13 3.97
N LYS A 186 7.79 23.10 4.79
CA LYS A 186 8.69 21.94 4.84
C LYS A 186 7.90 20.67 4.54
N ILE A 187 8.62 19.67 4.04
CA ILE A 187 8.09 18.31 3.86
C ILE A 187 8.70 17.44 4.94
N LEU A 188 7.84 16.70 5.65
CA LEU A 188 8.22 15.70 6.64
C LEU A 188 7.61 14.37 6.22
N ASN A 189 8.45 13.41 5.88
CA ASN A 189 8.02 12.07 5.56
C ASN A 189 8.89 11.04 6.29
N GLY A 190 8.31 9.85 6.52
CA GLY A 190 8.97 8.70 7.12
C GLY A 190 9.32 7.65 6.06
N HIS A 191 9.22 6.39 6.43
CA HIS A 191 9.40 5.24 5.54
C HIS A 191 10.79 5.20 4.87
N VAL A 192 11.85 5.20 5.68
CA VAL A 192 13.25 5.12 5.22
C VAL A 192 13.68 3.66 5.19
#